data_fb900194b098bfc338a9f4fba6031d43
#
_entry.id   fb900194b098bfc338a9f4fba6031d43
#
_cell.length_a   1.000
_cell.length_b   1.000
_cell.length_c   1.000
_cell.angle_alpha   90.00
_cell.angle_beta   90.00
_cell.angle_gamma   90.00
#
_symmetry.space_group_name_H-M   'P 1'
#
loop_
_entity.id
_entity.type
_entity.pdbx_description
1 polymer ?
#
loop_
_entity_poly.entity_id
_entity_poly.type
_entity_poly.pdbx_seq_one_letter_code
_entity_poly.pdbx_strand_id
1 'polypeptide(L)'
;MSRTSRYSSPLHAAARYVTQRLLLKPVAWSSVTMSVEGTERLKGLKPPYVVVANHSSHLDATAIVCAIPWKVGGNLATGAAADYFFTKWHRKVFTALLFNAFPIERSGVRNKKSVAATLLSENVPILLFPEGTRSYTGAMATFKPGAAALSINQGIPVVPVAVVGAHEAMPRGRSWPKPGRPPVRLVFGAPMEAEPGETPVAFSARLAQAVRDLFDPVADEMGILRIDDRPPSVKPGRSRDTLTPGSGADSSTDDNGDAGDSQSIENDDATHSGDDQ
;
A
#
# COMPACT_ATOMS: atom_id res chain seq x y z
N MET A 1 -8.04 -7.35 27.22
CA MET A 1 -7.00 -7.85 26.28
C MET A 1 -6.82 -6.80 25.18
N SER A 2 -5.61 -6.27 25.04
CA SER A 2 -5.29 -5.27 24.00
C SER A 2 -5.66 -5.83 22.62
N ARG A 3 -6.29 -5.01 21.75
CA ARG A 3 -6.65 -5.39 20.37
C ARG A 3 -5.44 -5.79 19.50
N THR A 4 -4.24 -5.50 19.94
CA THR A 4 -2.97 -5.73 19.24
C THR A 4 -2.31 -7.06 19.64
N SER A 5 -2.76 -7.75 20.69
CA SER A 5 -2.14 -8.97 21.19
C SER A 5 -1.98 -10.10 20.15
N ARG A 6 -2.80 -10.13 19.09
CA ARG A 6 -2.67 -11.14 18.02
C ARG A 6 -1.42 -10.97 17.16
N TYR A 7 -0.90 -9.74 17.03
CA TYR A 7 0.25 -9.46 16.14
C TYR A 7 1.58 -9.92 16.75
N SER A 8 1.67 -9.92 18.08
CA SER A 8 2.85 -10.31 18.83
C SER A 8 2.71 -11.64 19.57
N SER A 9 1.53 -12.28 19.55
CA SER A 9 1.27 -13.55 20.23
C SER A 9 2.14 -14.68 19.69
N PRO A 10 2.85 -15.44 20.55
CA PRO A 10 3.68 -16.59 20.14
C PRO A 10 2.89 -17.67 19.40
N LEU A 11 1.64 -17.93 19.82
CA LEU A 11 0.78 -18.93 19.18
C LEU A 11 0.44 -18.50 17.73
N HIS A 12 0.06 -17.22 17.54
CA HIS A 12 -0.20 -16.70 16.19
C HIS A 12 1.09 -16.64 15.36
N ALA A 13 2.24 -16.38 15.97
CA ALA A 13 3.52 -16.42 15.28
C ALA A 13 3.87 -17.85 14.82
N ALA A 14 3.67 -18.86 15.66
CA ALA A 14 3.85 -20.26 15.27
C ALA A 14 2.91 -20.68 14.12
N ALA A 15 1.62 -20.33 14.21
CA ALA A 15 0.66 -20.59 13.14
C ALA A 15 1.07 -19.89 11.83
N ARG A 16 1.53 -18.63 11.87
CA ARG A 16 2.07 -17.92 10.71
C ARG A 16 3.33 -18.59 10.15
N TYR A 17 4.23 -19.03 11.01
CA TYR A 17 5.42 -19.74 10.57
C TYR A 17 5.05 -20.97 9.73
N VAL A 18 4.17 -21.82 10.23
CA VAL A 18 3.68 -23.00 9.52
C VAL A 18 3.05 -22.60 8.18
N THR A 19 2.08 -21.67 8.22
CA THR A 19 1.34 -21.29 6.99
C THR A 19 2.21 -20.58 5.98
N GLN A 20 3.10 -19.68 6.39
CA GLN A 20 3.98 -18.96 5.48
C GLN A 20 5.12 -19.82 4.93
N ARG A 21 5.76 -20.65 5.79
CA ARG A 21 6.97 -21.39 5.42
C ARG A 21 6.68 -22.76 4.83
N LEU A 22 5.66 -23.45 5.32
CA LEU A 22 5.35 -24.81 4.88
C LEU A 22 4.22 -24.88 3.84
N LEU A 23 3.39 -23.84 3.72
CA LEU A 23 2.31 -23.82 2.73
C LEU A 23 2.50 -22.71 1.69
N LEU A 24 2.54 -21.45 2.09
CA LEU A 24 2.54 -20.33 1.17
C LEU A 24 3.84 -20.25 0.35
N LYS A 25 4.98 -20.41 1.00
CA LYS A 25 6.29 -20.34 0.33
C LYS A 25 6.46 -21.44 -0.72
N PRO A 26 6.26 -22.74 -0.45
CA PRO A 26 6.36 -23.77 -1.47
C PRO A 26 5.42 -23.53 -2.65
N VAL A 27 4.17 -23.12 -2.40
CA VAL A 27 3.20 -22.82 -3.46
C VAL A 27 3.66 -21.63 -4.30
N ALA A 28 4.11 -20.53 -3.68
CA ALA A 28 4.60 -19.37 -4.42
C ALA A 28 5.86 -19.71 -5.23
N TRP A 29 6.83 -20.39 -4.62
CA TRP A 29 8.10 -20.78 -5.28
C TRP A 29 7.94 -21.85 -6.36
N SER A 30 6.89 -22.68 -6.30
CA SER A 30 6.56 -23.59 -7.40
C SER A 30 5.94 -22.89 -8.60
N SER A 31 5.25 -21.78 -8.38
CA SER A 31 4.55 -21.03 -9.44
C SER A 31 5.41 -19.99 -10.16
N VAL A 32 6.50 -19.54 -9.54
CA VAL A 32 7.47 -18.59 -10.11
C VAL A 32 8.89 -19.06 -9.81
N THR A 33 9.87 -18.58 -10.59
CA THR A 33 11.29 -18.75 -10.26
C THR A 33 11.73 -17.57 -9.41
N MET A 34 11.80 -17.79 -8.08
CA MET A 34 12.08 -16.72 -7.11
C MET A 34 13.55 -16.67 -6.73
N SER A 35 14.19 -15.51 -6.85
CA SER A 35 15.48 -15.21 -6.23
C SER A 35 15.37 -14.09 -5.20
N VAL A 36 16.23 -14.14 -4.20
CA VAL A 36 16.19 -13.20 -3.07
C VAL A 36 17.60 -12.73 -2.76
N GLU A 37 17.80 -11.43 -2.71
CA GLU A 37 19.09 -10.78 -2.50
C GLU A 37 19.00 -9.74 -1.38
N GLY A 38 20.14 -9.38 -0.79
CA GLY A 38 20.22 -8.30 0.20
C GLY A 38 19.73 -8.68 1.60
N THR A 39 19.38 -9.94 1.87
CA THR A 39 18.93 -10.36 3.21
C THR A 39 20.03 -10.22 4.27
N GLU A 40 21.29 -10.24 3.90
CA GLU A 40 22.44 -9.98 4.76
C GLU A 40 22.47 -8.55 5.32
N ARG A 41 21.88 -7.58 4.61
CA ARG A 41 21.73 -6.17 5.03
C ARG A 41 20.77 -6.01 6.20
N LEU A 42 19.92 -7.02 6.42
CA LEU A 42 18.96 -7.06 7.54
C LEU A 42 19.57 -7.68 8.82
N LYS A 43 20.83 -8.12 8.76
CA LYS A 43 21.50 -8.72 9.91
C LYS A 43 21.62 -7.71 11.05
N GLY A 44 21.10 -8.07 12.22
CA GLY A 44 21.11 -7.19 13.39
C GLY A 44 19.95 -6.20 13.46
N LEU A 45 19.10 -6.10 12.42
CA LEU A 45 17.90 -5.27 12.45
C LEU A 45 16.93 -5.79 13.52
N LYS A 46 16.52 -4.90 14.42
CA LYS A 46 15.58 -5.20 15.50
C LYS A 46 14.29 -4.39 15.30
N PRO A 47 13.11 -4.97 15.62
CA PRO A 47 11.87 -4.20 15.62
C PRO A 47 11.89 -3.10 16.70
N PRO A 48 11.13 -1.98 16.51
CA PRO A 48 10.25 -1.77 15.38
C PRO A 48 10.99 -1.20 14.15
N TYR A 49 10.49 -1.50 12.96
CA TYR A 49 10.94 -0.92 11.68
C TYR A 49 9.81 -0.96 10.65
N VAL A 50 9.94 -0.20 9.59
CA VAL A 50 9.01 -0.19 8.46
C VAL A 50 9.70 -0.84 7.25
N VAL A 51 8.99 -1.70 6.51
CA VAL A 51 9.39 -2.15 5.18
C VAL A 51 8.56 -1.41 4.16
N VAL A 52 9.17 -0.85 3.13
CA VAL A 52 8.49 -0.22 2.00
C VAL A 52 8.90 -0.89 0.70
N ALA A 53 7.95 -1.08 -0.21
CA ALA A 53 8.21 -1.71 -1.51
C ALA A 53 7.35 -1.09 -2.61
N ASN A 54 7.77 -1.28 -3.88
CA ASN A 54 6.92 -1.08 -5.04
C ASN A 54 5.76 -2.09 -5.06
N HIS A 55 4.64 -1.72 -5.69
CA HIS A 55 3.43 -2.54 -5.66
C HIS A 55 2.80 -2.70 -7.04
N SER A 56 3.02 -3.83 -7.65
CA SER A 56 2.54 -4.14 -9.00
C SER A 56 1.69 -5.41 -9.09
N SER A 57 1.80 -6.27 -8.07
CA SER A 57 1.18 -7.61 -8.08
C SER A 57 0.68 -8.04 -6.69
N HIS A 58 -0.21 -9.01 -6.66
CA HIS A 58 -0.54 -9.73 -5.42
C HIS A 58 0.63 -10.59 -4.93
N LEU A 59 1.61 -10.90 -5.80
CA LEU A 59 2.82 -11.62 -5.42
C LEU A 59 3.73 -10.81 -4.50
N ASP A 60 3.69 -9.47 -4.53
CA ASP A 60 4.66 -8.61 -3.84
C ASP A 60 4.66 -8.89 -2.32
N ALA A 61 3.51 -8.81 -1.67
CA ALA A 61 3.42 -9.09 -0.24
C ALA A 61 3.80 -10.54 0.08
N THR A 62 3.35 -11.49 -0.76
CA THR A 62 3.67 -12.92 -0.60
C THR A 62 5.18 -13.16 -0.68
N ALA A 63 5.84 -12.57 -1.69
CA ALA A 63 7.28 -12.68 -1.87
C ALA A 63 8.03 -12.15 -0.64
N ILE A 64 7.70 -10.94 -0.18
CA ILE A 64 8.37 -10.29 0.94
C ILE A 64 8.20 -11.09 2.23
N VAL A 65 6.97 -11.46 2.63
CA VAL A 65 6.73 -12.18 3.90
C VAL A 65 7.32 -13.59 3.90
N CYS A 66 7.41 -14.23 2.74
CA CYS A 66 8.03 -15.54 2.59
C CYS A 66 9.56 -15.50 2.45
N ALA A 67 10.14 -14.39 2.01
CA ALA A 67 11.58 -14.22 1.80
C ALA A 67 12.31 -13.66 3.02
N ILE A 68 11.71 -12.70 3.71
CA ILE A 68 12.34 -12.06 4.88
C ILE A 68 12.76 -13.12 5.93
N PRO A 69 14.00 -13.08 6.48
CA PRO A 69 14.43 -14.02 7.48
C PRO A 69 13.51 -14.01 8.71
N TRP A 70 13.12 -15.19 9.19
CA TRP A 70 12.15 -15.31 10.29
C TRP A 70 12.57 -14.57 11.56
N LYS A 71 13.87 -14.60 11.87
CA LYS A 71 14.43 -13.90 13.04
C LYS A 71 14.19 -12.37 12.98
N VAL A 72 14.06 -11.83 11.78
CA VAL A 72 13.82 -10.40 11.55
C VAL A 72 12.32 -10.15 11.37
N GLY A 73 11.66 -10.89 10.49
CA GLY A 73 10.30 -10.60 10.01
C GLY A 73 9.19 -11.51 10.55
N GLY A 74 9.43 -12.35 11.58
CA GLY A 74 8.44 -13.32 12.06
C GLY A 74 7.10 -12.71 12.54
N ASN A 75 7.13 -11.45 12.99
CA ASN A 75 5.95 -10.69 13.38
C ASN A 75 5.59 -9.57 12.39
N LEU A 76 6.21 -9.54 11.21
CA LEU A 76 5.94 -8.52 10.20
C LEU A 76 4.43 -8.45 9.89
N ALA A 77 3.82 -7.29 10.12
CA ALA A 77 2.42 -7.04 9.85
C ALA A 77 2.27 -6.27 8.53
N THR A 78 1.42 -6.74 7.63
CA THR A 78 1.23 -6.12 6.32
C THR A 78 0.02 -5.21 6.32
N GLY A 79 0.22 -3.97 5.89
CA GLY A 79 -0.86 -3.03 5.69
C GLY A 79 -1.75 -3.42 4.51
N ALA A 80 -3.04 -3.61 4.77
CA ALA A 80 -4.00 -4.00 3.75
C ALA A 80 -5.19 -3.03 3.71
N ALA A 81 -5.72 -2.78 2.51
CA ALA A 81 -6.88 -1.92 2.31
C ALA A 81 -8.10 -2.48 3.06
N ALA A 82 -8.64 -1.68 3.98
CA ALA A 82 -9.73 -2.09 4.87
C ALA A 82 -10.99 -2.49 4.11
N ASP A 83 -11.31 -1.75 3.05
CA ASP A 83 -12.48 -1.91 2.18
C ASP A 83 -12.50 -3.21 1.36
N TYR A 84 -11.35 -3.83 1.11
CA TYR A 84 -11.25 -5.03 0.28
C TYR A 84 -11.03 -6.32 1.09
N PHE A 85 -10.14 -6.30 2.07
CA PHE A 85 -9.69 -7.52 2.75
C PHE A 85 -10.51 -7.86 4.00
N PHE A 86 -11.21 -6.90 4.59
CA PHE A 86 -11.89 -7.08 5.87
C PHE A 86 -13.43 -7.16 5.78
N THR A 87 -13.99 -7.18 4.57
CA THR A 87 -15.46 -7.27 4.35
C THR A 87 -16.05 -8.66 4.59
N LYS A 88 -15.30 -9.74 4.28
CA LYS A 88 -15.73 -11.13 4.46
C LYS A 88 -14.87 -11.83 5.51
N TRP A 89 -15.49 -12.55 6.46
CA TRP A 89 -14.82 -13.18 7.60
C TRP A 89 -13.68 -14.14 7.19
N HIS A 90 -13.90 -14.99 6.16
CA HIS A 90 -12.89 -15.94 5.68
C HIS A 90 -11.67 -15.21 5.07
N ARG A 91 -11.88 -14.09 4.33
CA ARG A 91 -10.78 -13.26 3.82
C ARG A 91 -10.00 -12.64 4.97
N LYS A 92 -10.71 -12.14 5.99
CA LYS A 92 -10.07 -11.57 7.19
C LYS A 92 -9.20 -12.59 7.93
N VAL A 93 -9.70 -13.82 8.12
CA VAL A 93 -8.92 -14.90 8.77
C VAL A 93 -7.72 -15.28 7.91
N PHE A 94 -7.92 -15.48 6.61
CA PHE A 94 -6.85 -15.83 5.67
C PHE A 94 -5.74 -14.76 5.63
N THR A 95 -6.10 -13.49 5.47
CA THR A 95 -5.11 -12.39 5.42
C THR A 95 -4.44 -12.16 6.78
N ALA A 96 -5.17 -12.32 7.88
CA ALA A 96 -4.58 -12.23 9.21
C ALA A 96 -3.56 -13.36 9.45
N LEU A 97 -3.86 -14.59 9.02
CA LEU A 97 -2.99 -15.74 9.22
C LEU A 97 -1.77 -15.72 8.30
N LEU A 98 -1.95 -15.37 7.01
CA LEU A 98 -0.85 -15.38 6.05
C LEU A 98 0.03 -14.13 6.12
N PHE A 99 -0.57 -12.96 6.29
CA PHE A 99 0.12 -11.68 6.17
C PHE A 99 0.20 -10.89 7.47
N ASN A 100 -0.34 -11.42 8.58
CA ASN A 100 -0.51 -10.66 9.81
C ASN A 100 -1.21 -9.30 9.54
N ALA A 101 -2.17 -9.29 8.60
CA ALA A 101 -2.69 -8.06 7.99
C ALA A 101 -3.39 -7.14 8.99
N PHE A 102 -3.14 -5.85 8.86
CA PHE A 102 -3.85 -4.79 9.57
C PHE A 102 -4.52 -3.82 8.60
N PRO A 103 -5.67 -3.22 8.97
CA PRO A 103 -6.39 -2.32 8.09
C PRO A 103 -5.69 -0.97 7.99
N ILE A 104 -5.52 -0.49 6.74
CA ILE A 104 -5.12 0.88 6.44
C ILE A 104 -6.36 1.63 5.94
N GLU A 105 -6.72 2.71 6.64
CA GLU A 105 -7.75 3.63 6.19
C GLU A 105 -7.17 4.58 5.14
N ARG A 106 -7.80 4.64 3.97
CA ARG A 106 -7.40 5.52 2.85
C ARG A 106 -7.98 6.93 2.98
N SER A 107 -9.02 7.09 3.80
CA SER A 107 -9.64 8.38 4.11
C SER A 107 -8.89 9.03 5.28
N GLY A 108 -8.28 10.17 5.02
CA GLY A 108 -7.44 10.92 5.97
C GLY A 108 -8.21 11.53 7.17
N VAL A 109 -9.00 10.76 7.88
CA VAL A 109 -9.63 11.20 9.14
C VAL A 109 -8.56 11.26 10.23
N ARG A 110 -8.18 12.46 10.57
CA ARG A 110 -7.01 12.89 11.35
C ARG A 110 -7.06 12.56 12.85
N ASN A 111 -8.08 11.90 13.38
CA ASN A 111 -8.34 11.85 14.85
C ASN A 111 -8.30 10.47 15.52
N LYS A 112 -7.86 9.39 14.83
CA LYS A 112 -7.60 8.11 15.51
C LYS A 112 -6.12 7.77 15.44
N LYS A 113 -5.51 7.37 16.57
CA LYS A 113 -4.17 6.75 16.56
C LYS A 113 -4.16 5.68 15.48
N SER A 114 -3.33 5.87 14.46
CA SER A 114 -3.19 4.92 13.36
C SER A 114 -2.83 3.54 13.91
N VAL A 115 -3.53 2.50 13.44
CA VAL A 115 -3.19 1.11 13.80
C VAL A 115 -1.71 0.83 13.52
N ALA A 116 -1.15 1.37 12.44
CA ALA A 116 0.26 1.28 12.12
C ALA A 116 1.16 1.87 13.22
N ALA A 117 0.85 3.07 13.70
CA ALA A 117 1.61 3.70 14.78
C ALA A 117 1.53 2.90 16.09
N THR A 118 0.35 2.33 16.39
CA THR A 118 0.19 1.47 17.57
C THR A 118 1.01 0.19 17.46
N LEU A 119 1.02 -0.47 16.28
CA LEU A 119 1.82 -1.67 16.05
C LEU A 119 3.31 -1.40 16.24
N LEU A 120 3.80 -0.32 15.66
CA LEU A 120 5.21 0.07 15.80
C LEU A 120 5.57 0.37 17.26
N SER A 121 4.71 1.08 18.01
CA SER A 121 4.93 1.33 19.45
C SER A 121 4.91 0.05 20.31
N GLU A 122 4.34 -1.03 19.82
CA GLU A 122 4.34 -2.36 20.43
C GLU A 122 5.44 -3.28 19.86
N ASN A 123 6.47 -2.72 19.23
CA ASN A 123 7.59 -3.45 18.62
C ASN A 123 7.18 -4.44 17.51
N VAL A 124 6.07 -4.20 16.82
CA VAL A 124 5.63 -4.98 15.67
C VAL A 124 6.09 -4.28 14.39
N PRO A 125 7.01 -4.86 13.59
CA PRO A 125 7.41 -4.27 12.32
C PRO A 125 6.27 -4.33 11.31
N ILE A 126 6.24 -3.37 10.38
CA ILE A 126 5.15 -3.28 9.40
C ILE A 126 5.68 -3.24 7.97
N LEU A 127 4.91 -3.84 7.04
CA LEU A 127 5.11 -3.73 5.59
C LEU A 127 4.05 -2.80 5.02
N LEU A 128 4.50 -1.79 4.30
CA LEU A 128 3.65 -0.83 3.60
C LEU A 128 4.02 -0.75 2.12
N PHE A 129 3.00 -0.50 1.30
CA PHE A 129 3.17 -0.12 -0.10
C PHE A 129 2.77 1.34 -0.24
N PRO A 130 3.74 2.28 -0.22
CA PRO A 130 3.43 3.71 -0.14
C PRO A 130 2.70 4.28 -1.36
N GLU A 131 2.69 3.57 -2.48
CA GLU A 131 1.87 3.89 -3.66
C GLU A 131 0.36 3.90 -3.34
N GLY A 132 -0.07 3.11 -2.35
CA GLY A 132 -1.47 3.01 -1.89
C GLY A 132 -2.38 2.18 -2.78
N THR A 133 -1.93 1.78 -3.96
CA THR A 133 -2.64 0.86 -4.88
C THR A 133 -1.64 0.13 -5.76
N ARG A 134 -2.03 -1.05 -6.27
CA ARG A 134 -1.21 -1.77 -7.26
C ARG A 134 -1.16 -1.02 -8.57
N SER A 135 0.01 -0.98 -9.18
CA SER A 135 0.22 -0.47 -10.53
C SER A 135 -0.59 -1.23 -11.58
N TYR A 136 -1.03 -0.56 -12.62
CA TYR A 136 -1.65 -1.16 -13.82
C TYR A 136 -0.62 -1.56 -14.87
N THR A 137 0.50 -0.90 -14.92
CA THR A 137 1.54 -1.00 -15.96
C THR A 137 2.87 -1.56 -15.45
N GLY A 138 2.98 -1.73 -14.14
CA GLY A 138 4.25 -2.03 -13.48
C GLY A 138 5.08 -0.80 -13.12
N ALA A 139 4.74 0.39 -13.63
CA ALA A 139 5.38 1.64 -13.22
C ALA A 139 5.11 1.92 -11.75
N MET A 140 6.09 2.46 -11.04
CA MET A 140 5.95 2.84 -9.63
C MET A 140 5.31 4.22 -9.53
N ALA A 141 4.23 4.33 -8.78
CA ALA A 141 3.62 5.61 -8.47
C ALA A 141 4.42 6.35 -7.38
N THR A 142 4.20 7.66 -7.29
CA THR A 142 4.80 8.48 -6.22
C THR A 142 4.47 7.89 -4.85
N PHE A 143 5.49 7.75 -4.01
CA PHE A 143 5.33 7.30 -2.64
C PHE A 143 4.64 8.36 -1.79
N LYS A 144 3.57 7.97 -1.11
CA LYS A 144 2.88 8.81 -0.13
C LYS A 144 3.72 8.94 1.14
N PRO A 145 3.74 10.11 1.78
CA PRO A 145 4.63 10.38 2.91
C PRO A 145 4.29 9.65 4.21
N GLY A 146 3.21 8.84 4.24
CA GLY A 146 2.73 8.20 5.46
C GLY A 146 3.72 7.24 6.12
N ALA A 147 4.45 6.44 5.33
CA ALA A 147 5.47 5.53 5.85
C ALA A 147 6.67 6.31 6.42
N ALA A 148 7.13 7.34 5.73
CA ALA A 148 8.19 8.23 6.16
C ALA A 148 7.80 9.00 7.44
N ALA A 149 6.57 9.50 7.51
CA ALA A 149 6.07 10.18 8.70
C ALA A 149 6.03 9.27 9.93
N LEU A 150 5.62 8.00 9.77
CA LEU A 150 5.65 7.00 10.85
C LEU A 150 7.08 6.76 11.34
N SER A 151 8.04 6.63 10.44
CA SER A 151 9.45 6.42 10.76
C SER A 151 10.02 7.62 11.51
N ILE A 152 9.85 8.84 11.01
CA ILE A 152 10.34 10.09 11.64
C ILE A 152 9.75 10.25 13.04
N ASN A 153 8.42 10.09 13.17
CA ASN A 153 7.73 10.31 14.45
C ASN A 153 8.12 9.31 15.55
N GLN A 154 8.65 8.16 15.18
CA GLN A 154 9.04 7.10 16.12
C GLN A 154 10.56 6.87 16.19
N GLY A 155 11.34 7.57 15.36
CA GLY A 155 12.80 7.41 15.31
C GLY A 155 13.21 5.99 14.93
N ILE A 156 12.56 5.39 13.91
CA ILE A 156 12.77 3.99 13.51
C ILE A 156 13.20 3.88 12.05
N PRO A 157 14.03 2.87 11.70
CA PRO A 157 14.50 2.70 10.33
C PRO A 157 13.40 2.19 9.38
N VAL A 158 13.61 2.49 8.09
CA VAL A 158 12.80 1.99 6.97
C VAL A 158 13.68 1.12 6.06
N VAL A 159 13.21 -0.06 5.71
CA VAL A 159 13.88 -0.97 4.77
C VAL A 159 13.23 -0.84 3.40
N PRO A 160 13.91 -0.31 2.39
CA PRO A 160 13.43 -0.32 1.01
C PRO A 160 13.59 -1.72 0.41
N VAL A 161 12.59 -2.15 -0.36
CA VAL A 161 12.58 -3.46 -1.03
C VAL A 161 12.10 -3.28 -2.46
N ALA A 162 12.84 -3.83 -3.43
CA ALA A 162 12.39 -3.93 -4.80
C ALA A 162 11.83 -5.32 -5.09
N VAL A 163 10.65 -5.37 -5.73
CA VAL A 163 10.04 -6.60 -6.26
C VAL A 163 10.02 -6.49 -7.78
N VAL A 164 10.92 -7.21 -8.43
CA VAL A 164 11.18 -7.13 -9.87
C VAL A 164 10.58 -8.34 -10.57
N GLY A 165 9.91 -8.15 -11.71
CA GLY A 165 9.29 -9.23 -12.50
C GLY A 165 7.91 -9.68 -12.01
N ALA A 166 7.42 -9.19 -10.86
CA ALA A 166 6.12 -9.59 -10.33
C ALA A 166 4.94 -9.10 -11.19
N HIS A 167 5.07 -7.94 -11.84
CA HIS A 167 4.10 -7.45 -12.81
C HIS A 167 4.03 -8.36 -14.03
N GLU A 168 5.17 -8.76 -14.57
CA GLU A 168 5.29 -9.65 -15.72
C GLU A 168 4.73 -11.05 -15.41
N ALA A 169 5.00 -11.54 -14.19
CA ALA A 169 4.56 -12.84 -13.72
C ALA A 169 3.05 -12.88 -13.46
N MET A 170 2.52 -11.89 -12.76
CA MET A 170 1.11 -11.84 -12.35
C MET A 170 0.61 -10.40 -12.34
N PRO A 171 0.31 -9.81 -13.52
CA PRO A 171 -0.22 -8.46 -13.62
C PRO A 171 -1.58 -8.31 -12.94
N ARG A 172 -1.98 -7.07 -12.71
CA ARG A 172 -3.30 -6.75 -12.15
C ARG A 172 -4.42 -7.36 -12.99
N GLY A 173 -5.41 -8.00 -12.33
CA GLY A 173 -6.49 -8.73 -12.98
C GLY A 173 -6.28 -10.25 -13.03
N ARG A 174 -5.06 -10.74 -12.83
CA ARG A 174 -4.82 -12.17 -12.69
C ARG A 174 -4.85 -12.59 -11.23
N SER A 175 -5.38 -13.80 -10.99
CA SER A 175 -5.41 -14.42 -9.66
C SER A 175 -4.27 -15.42 -9.44
N TRP A 176 -3.54 -15.78 -10.51
CA TRP A 176 -2.44 -16.74 -10.49
C TRP A 176 -1.35 -16.33 -11.48
N PRO A 177 -0.08 -16.65 -11.21
CA PRO A 177 1.04 -16.38 -12.12
C PRO A 177 0.83 -17.00 -13.50
N LYS A 178 1.45 -16.41 -14.51
CA LYS A 178 1.52 -17.01 -15.85
C LYS A 178 2.22 -18.36 -15.79
N PRO A 179 1.84 -19.32 -16.69
CA PRO A 179 2.55 -20.59 -16.79
C PRO A 179 4.03 -20.40 -17.14
N GLY A 180 4.84 -21.43 -16.90
CA GLY A 180 6.28 -21.42 -17.24
C GLY A 180 7.18 -20.89 -16.13
N ARG A 181 6.66 -20.67 -14.91
CA ARG A 181 7.44 -20.21 -13.75
C ARG A 181 8.22 -18.92 -14.04
N PRO A 182 7.54 -17.83 -14.38
CA PRO A 182 8.22 -16.57 -14.72
C PRO A 182 9.14 -16.12 -13.59
N PRO A 183 10.29 -15.49 -13.91
CA PRO A 183 11.25 -15.06 -12.91
C PRO A 183 10.71 -13.87 -12.11
N VAL A 184 10.93 -13.92 -10.80
CA VAL A 184 10.65 -12.81 -9.86
C VAL A 184 11.86 -12.66 -8.94
N ARG A 185 12.42 -11.47 -8.86
CA ARG A 185 13.56 -11.18 -7.99
C ARG A 185 13.15 -10.20 -6.90
N LEU A 186 13.60 -10.47 -5.69
CA LEU A 186 13.36 -9.66 -4.51
C LEU A 186 14.69 -9.15 -3.98
N VAL A 187 14.85 -7.82 -3.87
CA VAL A 187 16.08 -7.19 -3.41
C VAL A 187 15.80 -6.35 -2.18
N PHE A 188 16.40 -6.72 -1.05
CA PHE A 188 16.35 -5.94 0.17
C PHE A 188 17.46 -4.90 0.19
N GLY A 189 17.11 -3.63 0.41
CA GLY A 189 18.05 -2.55 0.64
C GLY A 189 18.56 -2.50 2.09
N ALA A 190 19.55 -1.66 2.33
CA ALA A 190 19.99 -1.34 3.69
C ALA A 190 18.90 -0.54 4.42
N PRO A 191 18.73 -0.71 5.74
CA PRO A 191 17.87 0.15 6.54
C PRO A 191 18.27 1.61 6.41
N MET A 192 17.29 2.50 6.22
CA MET A 192 17.47 3.94 6.07
C MET A 192 16.75 4.66 7.20
N GLU A 193 17.37 5.72 7.70
CA GLU A 193 16.77 6.63 8.68
C GLU A 193 16.58 8.02 8.05
N ALA A 194 15.64 8.78 8.58
CA ALA A 194 15.47 10.17 8.18
C ALA A 194 16.67 11.00 8.66
N GLU A 195 17.10 11.94 7.85
CA GLU A 195 18.14 12.89 8.21
C GLU A 195 17.59 13.95 9.21
N PRO A 196 18.45 14.55 10.02
CA PRO A 196 18.02 15.61 10.93
C PRO A 196 17.30 16.74 10.18
N GLY A 197 16.04 17.01 10.56
CA GLY A 197 15.21 18.03 9.92
C GLY A 197 14.59 17.63 8.58
N GLU A 198 14.79 16.40 8.11
CA GLU A 198 14.19 15.92 6.86
C GLU A 198 12.67 15.83 6.99
N THR A 199 11.96 16.36 6.00
CA THR A 199 10.50 16.29 5.98
C THR A 199 10.01 14.90 5.54
N PRO A 200 8.80 14.47 5.96
CA PRO A 200 8.23 13.21 5.50
C PRO A 200 8.13 13.09 3.97
N VAL A 201 7.95 14.20 3.26
CA VAL A 201 7.87 14.23 1.80
C VAL A 201 9.25 13.96 1.20
N ALA A 202 10.30 14.63 1.69
CA ALA A 202 11.67 14.44 1.23
C ALA A 202 12.15 13.01 1.52
N PHE A 203 11.95 12.51 2.73
CA PHE A 203 12.32 11.14 3.08
C PHE A 203 11.57 10.11 2.23
N SER A 204 10.27 10.33 1.96
CA SER A 204 9.49 9.45 1.09
C SER A 204 10.03 9.42 -0.35
N ALA A 205 10.48 10.56 -0.88
CA ALA A 205 11.12 10.63 -2.20
C ALA A 205 12.46 9.88 -2.21
N ARG A 206 13.27 10.01 -1.16
CA ARG A 206 14.53 9.29 -1.00
C ARG A 206 14.34 7.77 -0.87
N LEU A 207 13.28 7.33 -0.16
CA LEU A 207 12.88 5.92 -0.10
C LEU A 207 12.44 5.39 -1.46
N ALA A 208 11.67 6.18 -2.22
CA ALA A 208 11.26 5.81 -3.57
C ALA A 208 12.46 5.68 -4.51
N GLN A 209 13.45 6.59 -4.40
CA GLN A 209 14.69 6.49 -5.16
C GLN A 209 15.48 5.23 -4.79
N ALA A 210 15.61 4.92 -3.51
CA ALA A 210 16.28 3.70 -3.05
C ALA A 210 15.62 2.42 -3.62
N VAL A 211 14.30 2.40 -3.76
CA VAL A 211 13.60 1.27 -4.41
C VAL A 211 13.92 1.21 -5.91
N ARG A 212 14.03 2.36 -6.62
CA ARG A 212 14.46 2.38 -8.03
C ARG A 212 15.89 1.87 -8.19
N ASP A 213 16.80 2.33 -7.35
CA ASP A 213 18.21 1.94 -7.38
C ASP A 213 18.41 0.42 -7.16
N LEU A 214 17.48 -0.21 -6.44
CA LEU A 214 17.45 -1.66 -6.27
C LEU A 214 16.76 -2.37 -7.44
N PHE A 215 15.77 -1.75 -8.06
CA PHE A 215 14.94 -2.34 -9.10
C PHE A 215 15.64 -2.34 -10.48
N ASP A 216 16.14 -1.18 -10.91
CA ASP A 216 16.55 -0.95 -12.28
C ASP A 216 17.72 -1.82 -12.73
N PRO A 217 18.81 -2.03 -11.93
CA PRO A 217 19.87 -2.95 -12.32
C PRO A 217 19.38 -4.39 -12.54
N VAL A 218 18.45 -4.82 -11.70
CA VAL A 218 17.87 -6.16 -11.79
C VAL A 218 16.90 -6.26 -12.98
N ALA A 219 16.18 -5.21 -13.29
CA ALA A 219 15.32 -5.14 -14.48
C ALA A 219 16.15 -5.27 -15.77
N ASP A 220 17.30 -4.59 -15.84
CA ASP A 220 18.25 -4.69 -16.96
C ASP A 220 18.76 -6.13 -17.13
N GLU A 221 19.19 -6.78 -16.04
CA GLU A 221 19.64 -8.17 -16.07
C GLU A 221 18.53 -9.15 -16.51
N MET A 222 17.28 -8.84 -16.17
CA MET A 222 16.11 -9.66 -16.55
C MET A 222 15.57 -9.33 -17.95
N GLY A 223 16.08 -8.30 -18.62
CA GLY A 223 15.59 -7.84 -19.93
C GLY A 223 14.17 -7.30 -19.88
N ILE A 224 13.77 -6.68 -18.76
CA ILE A 224 12.46 -6.04 -18.61
C ILE A 224 12.61 -4.53 -18.43
N LEU A 225 11.53 -3.78 -18.64
CA LEU A 225 11.55 -2.31 -18.51
C LEU A 225 11.90 -1.88 -17.09
N ARG A 226 12.76 -0.88 -16.96
CA ARG A 226 12.99 -0.14 -15.72
C ARG A 226 11.71 0.52 -15.24
N ILE A 227 11.68 0.94 -13.98
CA ILE A 227 10.47 1.54 -13.39
C ILE A 227 9.99 2.76 -14.18
N ASP A 228 10.90 3.67 -14.52
CA ASP A 228 10.55 4.96 -15.14
C ASP A 228 10.34 4.86 -16.66
N ASP A 229 10.81 3.78 -17.32
CA ASP A 229 10.56 3.50 -18.74
C ASP A 229 9.17 2.91 -19.00
N ARG A 230 8.43 2.58 -17.95
CA ARG A 230 7.09 2.03 -18.05
C ARG A 230 6.05 3.13 -18.25
N PRO A 231 4.97 2.87 -19.02
CA PRO A 231 3.91 3.84 -19.18
C PRO A 231 3.27 4.15 -17.82
N PRO A 232 2.84 5.42 -17.57
CA PRO A 232 2.23 5.80 -16.30
C PRO A 232 1.07 4.90 -15.90
N SER A 233 0.98 4.57 -14.60
CA SER A 233 -0.08 3.71 -14.06
C SER A 233 -1.40 4.47 -13.96
N VAL A 234 -2.18 4.47 -15.04
CA VAL A 234 -3.50 5.11 -15.12
C VAL A 234 -4.59 4.04 -15.06
N LYS A 235 -5.65 4.30 -14.30
CA LYS A 235 -6.82 3.41 -14.26
C LYS A 235 -7.48 3.36 -15.64
N PRO A 236 -7.69 2.19 -16.26
CA PRO A 236 -8.43 2.09 -17.52
C PRO A 236 -9.81 2.75 -17.39
N GLY A 237 -10.18 3.58 -18.36
CA GLY A 237 -11.48 4.28 -18.38
C GLY A 237 -11.49 5.72 -17.82
N ARG A 238 -10.36 6.27 -17.41
CA ARG A 238 -10.21 7.71 -17.20
C ARG A 238 -9.48 8.29 -18.41
N SER A 239 -10.25 8.66 -19.44
CA SER A 239 -9.72 9.46 -20.57
C SER A 239 -9.10 10.75 -20.08
N ARG A 240 -7.96 11.11 -20.65
CA ARG A 240 -7.31 12.43 -20.47
C ARG A 240 -8.06 13.55 -21.20
N ASP A 241 -9.38 13.59 -21.12
CA ASP A 241 -10.15 14.69 -21.71
C ASP A 241 -10.46 15.74 -20.66
N THR A 242 -9.44 16.50 -20.25
CA THR A 242 -9.58 17.87 -19.72
C THR A 242 -8.19 18.47 -19.46
N LEU A 243 -7.43 18.69 -20.52
CA LEU A 243 -6.39 19.73 -20.57
C LEU A 243 -6.43 20.35 -21.95
N THR A 244 -7.47 21.14 -22.22
CA THR A 244 -7.43 22.15 -23.25
C THR A 244 -6.98 23.44 -22.55
N PRO A 245 -5.87 24.06 -22.98
CA PRO A 245 -5.54 25.40 -22.53
C PRO A 245 -6.56 26.37 -23.15
N GLY A 246 -7.09 27.24 -22.31
CA GLY A 246 -8.02 28.26 -22.75
C GLY A 246 -7.45 29.11 -23.86
N SER A 247 -8.21 29.29 -24.94
CA SER A 247 -8.12 30.43 -25.84
C SER A 247 -9.21 31.40 -25.41
N GLY A 248 -8.77 32.55 -24.89
CA GLY A 248 -9.65 33.69 -24.72
C GLY A 248 -9.96 34.34 -26.07
N ALA A 249 -11.10 34.96 -26.14
CA ALA A 249 -11.40 36.28 -26.72
C ALA A 249 -12.90 36.35 -27.00
N ASP A 250 -13.56 37.13 -26.26
CA ASP A 250 -14.11 38.46 -26.62
C ASP A 250 -15.42 38.49 -27.39
N SER A 251 -16.25 39.35 -26.90
CA SER A 251 -17.27 40.24 -27.48
C SER A 251 -18.74 39.87 -27.21
N SER A 252 -19.29 40.65 -26.26
CA SER A 252 -20.44 41.59 -26.42
C SER A 252 -21.66 41.12 -27.21
N THR A 253 -22.81 41.18 -26.62
CA THR A 253 -23.87 42.20 -26.73
C THR A 253 -25.19 41.65 -26.24
N ASP A 254 -25.79 42.43 -25.36
CA ASP A 254 -27.19 42.81 -25.21
C ASP A 254 -28.30 41.91 -25.81
N ASP A 255 -29.33 41.57 -25.05
CA ASP A 255 -30.60 42.31 -25.02
C ASP A 255 -31.66 41.61 -24.18
N ASN A 256 -32.35 42.41 -23.45
CA ASN A 256 -33.68 42.45 -22.87
C ASN A 256 -34.71 41.33 -23.04
N GLY A 257 -35.55 41.27 -22.00
CA GLY A 257 -36.98 40.97 -22.08
C GLY A 257 -37.43 39.91 -21.08
N ASP A 258 -37.90 40.25 -19.99
CA ASP A 258 -39.19 40.75 -19.52
C ASP A 258 -40.13 39.65 -19.00
N ALA A 259 -40.62 39.98 -17.81
CA ALA A 259 -41.93 39.69 -17.24
C ALA A 259 -42.33 38.32 -16.67
N GLY A 260 -42.62 38.40 -15.43
CA GLY A 260 -43.92 38.05 -14.77
C GLY A 260 -44.07 36.58 -14.45
N ASP A 261 -44.56 36.19 -13.36
CA ASP A 261 -45.55 36.73 -12.43
C ASP A 261 -45.55 35.92 -11.13
N SER A 262 -46.02 36.59 -10.14
CA SER A 262 -46.30 36.23 -8.77
C SER A 262 -47.24 35.04 -8.55
N GLN A 263 -47.15 34.40 -7.38
CA GLN A 263 -48.16 34.23 -6.30
C GLN A 263 -47.76 33.09 -5.42
N SER A 264 -47.29 33.25 -4.18
CA SER A 264 -48.00 33.45 -2.91
C SER A 264 -49.13 32.47 -2.62
N ILE A 265 -49.12 32.00 -1.43
CA ILE A 265 -50.17 31.73 -0.41
C ILE A 265 -49.82 30.42 0.33
N GLU A 266 -49.47 30.52 1.54
CA GLU A 266 -50.09 30.55 2.86
C GLU A 266 -50.19 29.19 3.58
N ASN A 267 -49.58 29.18 4.76
CA ASN A 267 -50.02 28.74 6.08
C ASN A 267 -51.06 27.62 6.18
N ASP A 268 -50.78 26.69 7.11
CA ASP A 268 -51.48 26.51 8.39
C ASP A 268 -50.80 25.38 9.20
N ASP A 269 -50.32 25.66 10.30
CA ASP A 269 -50.58 25.52 11.71
C ASP A 269 -51.58 24.43 12.10
N ALA A 270 -51.16 23.51 12.94
CA ALA A 270 -51.90 23.05 14.11
C ALA A 270 -51.18 21.93 14.91
N THR A 271 -50.66 22.32 16.01
CA THR A 271 -50.68 21.66 17.34
C THR A 271 -51.55 20.43 17.48
N HIS A 272 -51.07 19.34 18.09
CA HIS A 272 -51.68 18.82 19.33
C HIS A 272 -50.71 17.90 20.10
N SER A 273 -50.69 18.21 21.37
CA SER A 273 -50.19 17.54 22.55
C SER A 273 -50.89 16.22 22.88
N GLY A 274 -50.27 15.38 23.70
CA GLY A 274 -50.91 14.45 24.60
C GLY A 274 -50.14 13.16 24.84
N ASP A 275 -49.46 13.09 25.89
CA ASP A 275 -49.43 12.30 27.12
C ASP A 275 -49.70 10.76 27.05
N ASP A 276 -48.85 10.13 27.92
CA ASP A 276 -49.11 8.95 28.77
C ASP A 276 -49.05 7.52 28.19
N GLN A 277 -48.06 6.79 28.54
CA GLN A 277 -47.83 5.78 29.61
C GLN A 277 -46.45 5.10 29.40
#